data_7356eff59f4e922eab3440d10f764167
#
_entry.id   7356eff59f4e922eab3440d10f764167
#
_cell.length_a   1.000
_cell.length_b   1.000
_cell.length_c   1.000
_cell.angle_alpha   90.00
_cell.angle_beta   90.00
_cell.angle_gamma   90.00
#
_symmetry.space_group_name_H-M   'P 1'
#
loop_
_entity.id
_entity.type
_entity.pdbx_description
1 polymer ?
#
loop_
_entity_poly.entity_id
_entity_poly.type
_entity_poly.pdbx_seq_one_letter_code
_entity_poly.pdbx_strand_id
1 'polypeptide(L)'
;MRENARLKQQLGIPQIPNHLKDTSFTSTTVRDSVKQTTHYRYIPCKVLNNSVDLKYNFLTLNAGYKQGIRKNFAVVCDKGIVGRITHVSENYSVAASLLSDKFVVSAMVGDGTVGKLFWDGDDPNLVTLSGIPQSVKVKQKDSVLTSGFGIFPENILIGRAAEKSKNGTTYKVWLSHDFRKLHYVYVIEDITQIERILLEDSTQSE
;
A
#
# COMPACT_ATOMS: atom_id res chain seq x y z
N MET A 1 -24.76 10.37 14.19
CA MET A 1 -23.35 9.96 13.94
C MET A 1 -22.73 9.14 15.07
N ARG A 2 -22.96 9.48 16.36
CA ARG A 2 -22.36 8.75 17.52
C ARG A 2 -22.84 7.31 17.68
N GLU A 3 -24.10 7.01 17.39
CA GLU A 3 -24.71 5.67 17.50
C GLU A 3 -24.07 4.66 16.51
N ASN A 4 -23.86 5.07 15.25
CA ASN A 4 -23.20 4.22 14.25
C ASN A 4 -21.73 3.90 14.59
N ALA A 5 -21.02 4.81 15.25
CA ALA A 5 -19.66 4.56 15.71
C ALA A 5 -19.64 3.54 16.87
N ARG A 6 -20.61 3.64 17.79
CA ARG A 6 -20.78 2.73 18.93
C ARG A 6 -21.14 1.30 18.47
N LEU A 7 -22.08 1.17 17.52
CA LEU A 7 -22.45 -0.12 16.93
C LEU A 7 -21.30 -0.79 16.19
N LYS A 8 -20.52 -0.03 15.43
CA LYS A 8 -19.32 -0.54 14.76
C LYS A 8 -18.26 -1.04 15.74
N GLN A 9 -18.10 -0.36 16.87
CA GLN A 9 -17.18 -0.76 17.94
C GLN A 9 -17.66 -2.03 18.66
N GLN A 10 -18.96 -2.19 18.89
CA GLN A 10 -19.55 -3.41 19.47
C GLN A 10 -19.46 -4.62 18.53
N LEU A 11 -19.52 -4.40 17.21
CA LEU A 11 -19.42 -5.44 16.19
C LEU A 11 -17.96 -5.82 15.85
N GLY A 12 -16.97 -5.22 16.53
CA GLY A 12 -15.55 -5.47 16.24
C GLY A 12 -15.11 -5.04 14.82
N ILE A 13 -15.88 -4.12 14.18
CA ILE A 13 -15.51 -3.59 12.87
C ILE A 13 -14.37 -2.60 13.09
N PRO A 14 -13.19 -2.81 12.48
CA PRO A 14 -12.06 -1.91 12.66
C PRO A 14 -12.43 -0.51 12.17
N GLN A 15 -12.13 0.49 13.01
CA GLN A 15 -12.25 1.89 12.61
C GLN A 15 -11.10 2.24 11.67
N ILE A 16 -11.38 2.97 10.60
CA ILE A 16 -10.33 3.53 9.75
C ILE A 16 -9.45 4.44 10.61
N PRO A 17 -8.15 4.17 10.75
CA PRO A 17 -7.24 5.01 11.52
C PRO A 17 -7.27 6.45 11.04
N ASN A 18 -7.11 7.43 11.95
CA ASN A 18 -7.25 8.84 11.61
C ASN A 18 -6.26 9.29 10.53
N HIS A 19 -5.02 8.76 10.55
CA HIS A 19 -4.02 9.02 9.52
C HIS A 19 -4.39 8.48 8.12
N LEU A 20 -5.38 7.58 8.01
CA LEU A 20 -5.94 7.12 6.75
C LEU A 20 -7.25 7.85 6.38
N LYS A 21 -7.86 8.59 7.32
CA LYS A 21 -9.08 9.39 7.06
C LYS A 21 -8.77 10.75 6.45
N ASP A 22 -7.60 11.30 6.78
CA ASP A 22 -7.21 12.66 6.40
C ASP A 22 -6.44 12.70 5.06
N THR A 23 -6.53 11.66 4.23
CA THR A 23 -5.96 11.65 2.90
C THR A 23 -6.80 12.43 1.86
N SER A 24 -7.42 13.52 2.27
CA SER A 24 -7.72 14.63 1.38
C SER A 24 -6.45 15.49 1.29
N PHE A 25 -5.43 14.99 0.62
CA PHE A 25 -4.21 15.77 0.38
C PHE A 25 -4.51 16.92 -0.56
N THR A 26 -4.59 18.11 0.01
CA THR A 26 -4.38 19.33 -0.75
C THR A 26 -2.86 19.47 -0.90
N SER A 27 -2.26 18.92 -1.95
CA SER A 27 -0.89 19.25 -2.31
C SER A 27 -0.87 20.68 -2.82
N THR A 28 -0.50 21.60 -1.95
CA THR A 28 -0.22 22.98 -2.35
C THR A 28 1.18 23.03 -2.93
N THR A 29 1.33 22.65 -4.18
CA THR A 29 2.46 23.10 -5.00
C THR A 29 2.03 24.40 -5.67
N VAL A 30 2.64 25.50 -5.25
CA VAL A 30 2.53 26.80 -5.90
C VAL A 30 3.23 26.71 -7.25
N ARG A 31 2.49 26.31 -8.27
CA ARG A 31 2.57 26.66 -9.69
C ARG A 31 1.43 25.99 -10.43
N ASP A 32 0.46 26.81 -10.84
CA ASP A 32 -0.69 26.48 -11.68
C ASP A 32 -1.76 25.53 -11.12
N SER A 33 -2.79 26.16 -10.73
CA SER A 33 -4.13 25.86 -10.29
C SER A 33 -4.86 24.66 -10.90
N VAL A 34 -4.48 23.43 -10.54
CA VAL A 34 -5.43 22.31 -10.58
C VAL A 34 -5.38 21.61 -9.23
N LYS A 35 -6.35 21.88 -8.36
CA LYS A 35 -6.60 21.09 -7.16
C LYS A 35 -7.10 19.72 -7.59
N GLN A 36 -6.21 18.75 -7.72
CA GLN A 36 -6.59 17.36 -7.88
C GLN A 36 -7.00 16.83 -6.49
N THR A 37 -8.31 16.79 -6.24
CA THR A 37 -8.85 16.17 -5.04
C THR A 37 -8.94 14.66 -5.29
N THR A 38 -7.99 13.89 -4.81
CA THR A 38 -8.01 12.43 -4.92
C THR A 38 -8.96 11.89 -3.86
N HIS A 39 -10.02 11.23 -4.27
CA HIS A 39 -11.00 10.63 -3.36
C HIS A 39 -10.70 9.13 -3.20
N TYR A 40 -10.29 8.74 -2.01
CA TYR A 40 -10.09 7.35 -1.64
C TYR A 40 -11.25 6.82 -0.81
N ARG A 41 -11.76 5.64 -1.18
CA ARG A 41 -12.70 4.89 -0.35
C ARG A 41 -11.99 3.70 0.28
N TYR A 42 -12.10 3.54 1.59
CA TYR A 42 -11.52 2.44 2.35
C TYR A 42 -12.58 1.39 2.65
N ILE A 43 -12.37 0.16 2.21
CA ILE A 43 -13.26 -0.99 2.43
C ILE A 43 -12.62 -1.87 3.50
N PRO A 44 -13.17 -1.94 4.74
CA PRO A 44 -12.63 -2.78 5.80
C PRO A 44 -12.84 -4.26 5.49
N CYS A 45 -11.79 -5.06 5.66
CA CYS A 45 -11.81 -6.49 5.42
C CYS A 45 -11.14 -7.25 6.57
N LYS A 46 -11.68 -8.44 6.89
CA LYS A 46 -11.03 -9.40 7.77
C LYS A 46 -10.14 -10.32 6.93
N VAL A 47 -8.95 -10.60 7.43
CA VAL A 47 -8.05 -11.59 6.85
C VAL A 47 -8.51 -12.98 7.31
N LEU A 48 -8.80 -13.86 6.35
CA LEU A 48 -9.24 -15.23 6.58
C LEU A 48 -8.09 -16.22 6.48
N ASN A 49 -7.15 -15.93 5.58
CA ASN A 49 -5.94 -16.70 5.38
C ASN A 49 -4.78 -15.77 5.02
N ASN A 50 -3.56 -16.14 5.41
CA ASN A 50 -2.36 -15.36 5.18
C ASN A 50 -1.14 -16.28 5.13
N SER A 51 -0.27 -16.10 4.15
CA SER A 51 1.03 -16.77 4.06
C SER A 51 2.16 -15.74 4.09
N VAL A 52 3.33 -16.11 4.64
CA VAL A 52 4.50 -15.24 4.79
C VAL A 52 5.83 -15.93 4.50
N ASP A 53 5.80 -17.25 4.27
CA ASP A 53 6.97 -18.12 4.15
C ASP A 53 7.03 -18.85 2.79
N LEU A 54 6.17 -18.44 1.85
CA LEU A 54 6.15 -18.96 0.50
C LEU A 54 6.86 -18.00 -0.46
N LYS A 55 7.25 -18.50 -1.62
CA LYS A 55 7.75 -17.67 -2.72
C LYS A 55 6.68 -16.68 -3.22
N TYR A 56 5.42 -17.12 -3.26
CA TYR A 56 4.26 -16.31 -3.63
C TYR A 56 3.29 -16.28 -2.46
N ASN A 57 3.40 -15.23 -1.66
CA ASN A 57 2.54 -15.04 -0.50
C ASN A 57 1.27 -14.29 -0.87
N PHE A 58 0.18 -14.67 -0.22
CA PHE A 58 -1.14 -14.09 -0.47
C PHE A 58 -1.97 -14.01 0.81
N LEU A 59 -2.98 -13.15 0.77
CA LEU A 59 -4.00 -13.02 1.79
C LEU A 59 -5.38 -13.30 1.16
N THR A 60 -6.25 -14.02 1.87
CA THR A 60 -7.67 -14.15 1.53
C THR A 60 -8.49 -13.24 2.43
N LEU A 61 -9.36 -12.43 1.83
CA LEU A 61 -10.18 -11.43 2.51
C LEU A 61 -11.67 -11.79 2.42
N ASN A 62 -12.43 -11.45 3.47
CA ASN A 62 -13.87 -11.71 3.58
C ASN A 62 -14.75 -10.68 2.84
N ALA A 63 -14.24 -10.09 1.77
CA ALA A 63 -14.97 -9.13 0.96
C ALA A 63 -14.63 -9.32 -0.52
N GLY A 64 -15.61 -9.14 -1.39
CA GLY A 64 -15.51 -9.35 -2.83
C GLY A 64 -16.15 -8.23 -3.63
N TYR A 65 -16.59 -8.55 -4.86
CA TYR A 65 -17.19 -7.53 -5.75
C TYR A 65 -18.52 -6.96 -5.20
N LYS A 66 -19.26 -7.70 -4.36
CA LYS A 66 -20.45 -7.16 -3.68
C LYS A 66 -20.16 -5.98 -2.76
N GLN A 67 -18.97 -5.93 -2.18
CA GLN A 67 -18.49 -4.81 -1.36
C GLN A 67 -17.79 -3.73 -2.19
N GLY A 68 -17.69 -3.91 -3.51
CA GLY A 68 -17.05 -2.97 -4.43
C GLY A 68 -15.56 -3.24 -4.64
N ILE A 69 -15.03 -4.39 -4.17
CA ILE A 69 -13.63 -4.73 -4.41
C ILE A 69 -13.41 -5.10 -5.87
N ARG A 70 -12.33 -4.60 -6.43
CA ARG A 70 -11.88 -4.88 -7.79
C ARG A 70 -10.41 -5.29 -7.81
N LYS A 71 -10.03 -5.98 -8.90
CA LYS A 71 -8.63 -6.32 -9.18
C LYS A 71 -7.78 -5.05 -9.25
N ASN A 72 -6.54 -5.14 -8.83
CA ASN A 72 -5.54 -4.07 -8.74
C ASN A 72 -5.78 -3.01 -7.65
N PHE A 73 -6.82 -3.14 -6.82
CA PHE A 73 -6.96 -2.27 -5.65
C PHE A 73 -5.83 -2.53 -4.65
N ALA A 74 -5.33 -1.45 -4.04
CA ALA A 74 -4.33 -1.50 -2.99
C ALA A 74 -4.91 -2.08 -1.69
N VAL A 75 -4.07 -2.79 -0.93
CA VAL A 75 -4.42 -3.30 0.40
C VAL A 75 -3.44 -2.73 1.41
N VAL A 76 -3.96 -2.14 2.48
CA VAL A 76 -3.20 -1.51 3.56
C VAL A 76 -3.71 -1.98 4.93
N CYS A 77 -2.91 -1.80 5.96
CA CYS A 77 -3.34 -1.91 7.35
C CYS A 77 -3.16 -0.56 8.08
N ASP A 78 -3.44 -0.53 9.37
CA ASP A 78 -3.26 0.66 10.22
C ASP A 78 -1.81 1.18 10.28
N LYS A 79 -0.84 0.35 9.94
CA LYS A 79 0.60 0.67 10.05
C LYS A 79 1.31 0.79 8.71
N GLY A 80 0.66 0.44 7.59
CA GLY A 80 1.31 0.55 6.30
C GLY A 80 0.70 -0.30 5.19
N ILE A 81 1.47 -0.49 4.11
CA ILE A 81 1.04 -1.27 2.95
C ILE A 81 1.08 -2.76 3.22
N VAL A 82 0.13 -3.50 2.60
CA VAL A 82 0.03 -4.96 2.74
C VAL A 82 0.19 -5.67 1.40
N GLY A 83 -0.49 -5.19 0.34
CA GLY A 83 -0.47 -5.88 -0.94
C GLY A 83 -1.40 -5.29 -1.99
N ARG A 84 -1.79 -6.12 -2.96
CA ARG A 84 -2.66 -5.74 -4.09
C ARG A 84 -3.65 -6.85 -4.39
N ILE A 85 -4.92 -6.51 -4.63
CA ILE A 85 -5.95 -7.46 -5.04
C ILE A 85 -5.63 -8.06 -6.41
N THR A 86 -5.59 -9.38 -6.48
CA THR A 86 -5.31 -10.16 -7.71
C THR A 86 -6.52 -10.91 -8.24
N HIS A 87 -7.34 -11.45 -7.33
CA HIS A 87 -8.55 -12.20 -7.67
C HIS A 87 -9.72 -11.74 -6.81
N VAL A 88 -10.90 -11.73 -7.40
CA VAL A 88 -12.12 -11.29 -6.73
C VAL A 88 -13.25 -12.24 -7.10
N SER A 89 -13.99 -12.70 -6.11
CA SER A 89 -15.25 -13.41 -6.25
C SER A 89 -16.38 -12.59 -5.64
N GLU A 90 -17.55 -13.17 -5.56
CA GLU A 90 -18.75 -12.50 -5.05
C GLU A 90 -18.57 -11.94 -3.64
N ASN A 91 -18.06 -12.77 -2.72
CA ASN A 91 -17.97 -12.46 -1.29
C ASN A 91 -16.52 -12.46 -0.76
N TYR A 92 -15.55 -12.84 -1.59
CA TYR A 92 -14.15 -12.98 -1.19
C TYR A 92 -13.21 -12.36 -2.22
N SER A 93 -12.01 -12.01 -1.76
CA SER A 93 -10.92 -11.61 -2.64
C SER A 93 -9.58 -12.16 -2.16
N VAL A 94 -8.64 -12.26 -3.10
CA VAL A 94 -7.25 -12.65 -2.82
C VAL A 94 -6.35 -11.48 -3.17
N ALA A 95 -5.47 -11.14 -2.24
CA ALA A 95 -4.43 -10.14 -2.45
C ALA A 95 -3.06 -10.81 -2.51
N ALA A 96 -2.24 -10.44 -3.48
CA ALA A 96 -0.81 -10.72 -3.43
C ALA A 96 -0.18 -9.88 -2.32
N SER A 97 0.59 -10.53 -1.45
CA SER A 97 1.30 -9.86 -0.36
C SER A 97 2.50 -9.07 -0.89
N LEU A 98 2.89 -8.00 -0.18
CA LEU A 98 4.19 -7.35 -0.38
C LEU A 98 5.36 -8.34 -0.25
N LEU A 99 5.19 -9.35 0.62
CA LEU A 99 6.14 -10.47 0.79
C LEU A 99 5.98 -11.54 -0.29
N SER A 100 5.89 -11.14 -1.55
CA SER A 100 5.72 -12.06 -2.68
C SER A 100 6.72 -11.72 -3.77
N ASP A 101 7.29 -12.76 -4.39
CA ASP A 101 8.18 -12.59 -5.54
C ASP A 101 7.50 -11.77 -6.64
N LYS A 102 8.24 -10.91 -7.31
CA LYS A 102 7.77 -9.99 -8.37
C LYS A 102 6.77 -8.91 -7.93
N PHE A 103 6.48 -8.78 -6.63
CA PHE A 103 5.71 -7.65 -6.15
C PHE A 103 6.65 -6.47 -5.92
N VAL A 104 6.54 -5.46 -6.76
CA VAL A 104 7.39 -4.26 -6.69
C VAL A 104 6.52 -3.04 -6.37
N VAL A 105 6.98 -2.22 -5.44
CA VAL A 105 6.34 -0.98 -5.02
C VAL A 105 7.27 0.19 -5.34
N SER A 106 6.70 1.27 -5.86
CA SER A 106 7.40 2.54 -5.97
C SER A 106 7.42 3.21 -4.59
N ALA A 107 8.62 3.38 -4.03
CA ALA A 107 8.83 3.92 -2.69
C ALA A 107 9.72 5.15 -2.74
N MET A 108 9.52 6.07 -1.81
CA MET A 108 10.38 7.25 -1.65
C MET A 108 11.03 7.28 -0.28
N VAL A 109 12.21 7.90 -0.19
CA VAL A 109 13.00 8.03 1.03
C VAL A 109 13.71 9.38 1.08
N GLY A 110 13.97 9.88 2.29
CA GLY A 110 14.75 11.09 2.51
C GLY A 110 14.08 12.35 1.94
N ASP A 111 14.65 12.92 0.91
CA ASP A 111 14.23 14.14 0.22
C ASP A 111 13.12 13.95 -0.83
N GLY A 112 12.46 12.80 -0.82
CA GLY A 112 11.47 12.42 -1.84
C GLY A 112 12.07 11.63 -3.01
N THR A 113 13.32 11.19 -2.89
CA THR A 113 13.94 10.34 -3.92
C THR A 113 13.22 9.01 -4.04
N VAL A 114 12.82 8.67 -5.27
CA VAL A 114 12.02 7.49 -5.57
C VAL A 114 12.90 6.32 -5.99
N GLY A 115 12.58 5.15 -5.46
CA GLY A 115 13.21 3.88 -5.79
C GLY A 115 12.19 2.74 -5.93
N LYS A 116 12.70 1.54 -6.18
CA LYS A 116 11.91 0.31 -6.27
C LYS A 116 12.11 -0.52 -5.01
N LEU A 117 11.01 -0.90 -4.38
CA LEU A 117 10.99 -1.70 -3.17
C LEU A 117 10.37 -3.06 -3.47
N PHE A 118 11.03 -4.12 -3.01
CA PHE A 118 10.60 -5.51 -3.21
C PHE A 118 11.10 -6.40 -2.06
N TRP A 119 10.46 -7.53 -1.88
CA TRP A 119 10.90 -8.58 -0.98
C TRP A 119 11.86 -9.53 -1.72
N ASP A 120 12.96 -9.92 -1.07
CA ASP A 120 13.97 -10.81 -1.66
C ASP A 120 13.82 -12.29 -1.28
N GLY A 121 12.77 -12.62 -0.51
CA GLY A 121 12.43 -14.01 -0.17
C GLY A 121 13.03 -14.52 1.14
N ASP A 122 13.82 -13.72 1.84
CA ASP A 122 14.52 -14.15 3.05
C ASP A 122 13.70 -13.87 4.33
N ASP A 123 13.85 -12.69 4.90
CA ASP A 123 13.20 -12.31 6.15
C ASP A 123 11.86 -11.59 5.88
N PRO A 124 10.73 -12.08 6.44
CA PRO A 124 9.43 -11.43 6.27
C PRO A 124 9.30 -10.07 6.98
N ASN A 125 10.29 -9.64 7.73
CA ASN A 125 10.32 -8.30 8.34
C ASN A 125 11.18 -7.31 7.54
N LEU A 126 11.90 -7.78 6.52
CA LEU A 126 12.83 -6.98 5.74
C LEU A 126 12.46 -6.98 4.26
N VAL A 127 12.53 -5.82 3.65
CA VAL A 127 12.42 -5.63 2.20
C VAL A 127 13.63 -4.86 1.69
N THR A 128 13.85 -4.90 0.38
CA THR A 128 14.98 -4.27 -0.27
C THR A 128 14.52 -3.07 -1.09
N LEU A 129 15.10 -1.91 -0.83
CA LEU A 129 14.94 -0.68 -1.61
C LEU A 129 16.13 -0.52 -2.55
N SER A 130 15.87 -0.37 -3.83
CA SER A 130 16.87 -0.21 -4.89
C SER A 130 16.60 1.02 -5.76
N GLY A 131 17.59 1.41 -6.58
CA GLY A 131 17.44 2.54 -7.51
C GLY A 131 17.61 3.92 -6.86
N ILE A 132 18.12 3.99 -5.64
CA ILE A 132 18.46 5.25 -4.99
C ILE A 132 19.87 5.70 -5.46
N PRO A 133 20.02 6.91 -6.04
CA PRO A 133 21.31 7.43 -6.44
C PRO A 133 22.30 7.51 -5.28
N GLN A 134 23.58 7.27 -5.56
CA GLN A 134 24.63 7.32 -4.51
C GLN A 134 24.81 8.70 -3.88
N SER A 135 24.42 9.75 -4.58
CA SER A 135 24.43 11.14 -4.08
C SER A 135 23.42 11.36 -2.96
N VAL A 136 22.38 10.54 -2.86
CA VAL A 136 21.33 10.65 -1.83
C VAL A 136 21.80 9.96 -0.56
N LYS A 137 21.82 10.72 0.53
CA LYS A 137 22.22 10.21 1.86
C LYS A 137 21.01 9.69 2.60
N VAL A 138 20.75 8.39 2.50
CA VAL A 138 19.74 7.71 3.33
C VAL A 138 20.37 7.37 4.67
N LYS A 139 19.77 7.88 5.74
CA LYS A 139 20.20 7.60 7.12
C LYS A 139 19.45 6.39 7.66
N GLN A 140 20.07 5.70 8.61
CA GLN A 140 19.39 4.65 9.36
C GLN A 140 18.16 5.24 10.08
N LYS A 141 17.04 4.50 10.05
CA LYS A 141 15.71 4.89 10.57
C LYS A 141 14.96 5.96 9.77
N ASP A 142 15.49 6.45 8.65
CA ASP A 142 14.69 7.29 7.76
C ASP A 142 13.41 6.56 7.35
N SER A 143 12.31 7.30 7.29
CA SER A 143 11.03 6.74 6.86
C SER A 143 11.06 6.43 5.37
N VAL A 144 10.57 5.25 5.02
CA VAL A 144 10.34 4.83 3.64
C VAL A 144 8.84 4.79 3.42
N LEU A 145 8.37 5.57 2.45
CA LEU A 145 6.96 5.84 2.19
C LEU A 145 6.61 5.41 0.76
N THR A 146 5.34 5.23 0.46
CA THR A 146 4.87 5.10 -0.92
C THR A 146 5.03 6.42 -1.66
N SER A 147 5.41 6.37 -2.94
CA SER A 147 5.67 7.56 -3.75
C SER A 147 4.44 8.12 -4.48
N GLY A 148 3.28 7.44 -4.39
CA GLY A 148 2.11 7.77 -5.20
C GLY A 148 2.16 7.26 -6.66
N PHE A 149 3.32 6.76 -7.11
CA PHE A 149 3.40 6.12 -8.43
C PHE A 149 2.93 4.66 -8.33
N GLY A 150 1.82 4.34 -9.00
CA GLY A 150 1.20 3.02 -9.01
C GLY A 150 -0.13 2.99 -8.26
N ILE A 151 -0.37 1.90 -7.56
CA ILE A 151 -1.69 1.63 -6.94
C ILE A 151 -1.86 2.20 -5.52
N PHE A 152 -0.75 2.52 -4.85
CA PHE A 152 -0.79 3.03 -3.49
C PHE A 152 -0.86 4.55 -3.49
N PRO A 153 -1.73 5.16 -2.65
CA PRO A 153 -1.64 6.58 -2.35
C PRO A 153 -0.23 6.97 -1.91
N GLU A 154 0.15 8.20 -2.14
CA GLU A 154 1.41 8.76 -1.67
C GLU A 154 1.46 8.84 -0.14
N ASN A 155 2.66 8.80 0.45
CA ASN A 155 2.92 9.01 1.87
C ASN A 155 2.39 7.91 2.84
N ILE A 156 2.04 6.72 2.35
CA ILE A 156 1.76 5.59 3.25
C ILE A 156 3.08 5.00 3.72
N LEU A 157 3.21 4.80 5.04
CA LEU A 157 4.41 4.22 5.62
C LEU A 157 4.61 2.77 5.11
N ILE A 158 5.82 2.47 4.66
CA ILE A 158 6.24 1.10 4.34
C ILE A 158 7.09 0.56 5.49
N GLY A 159 8.04 1.38 5.93
CA GLY A 159 8.96 0.98 6.98
C GLY A 159 10.04 2.01 7.24
N ARG A 160 11.18 1.55 7.79
CA ARG A 160 12.32 2.41 8.10
C ARG A 160 13.60 1.83 7.52
N ALA A 161 14.42 2.70 6.94
CA ALA A 161 15.72 2.33 6.41
C ALA A 161 16.59 1.69 7.50
N ALA A 162 17.14 0.50 7.23
CA ALA A 162 18.02 -0.23 8.12
C ALA A 162 19.48 0.02 7.72
N GLU A 163 20.04 -0.86 6.93
CA GLU A 163 21.42 -0.82 6.52
C GLU A 163 21.58 -0.70 5.01
N LYS A 164 22.61 -0.02 4.61
CA LYS A 164 23.06 -0.02 3.22
C LYS A 164 23.71 -1.35 2.91
N SER A 165 23.37 -1.94 1.78
CA SER A 165 24.00 -3.16 1.31
C SER A 165 25.52 -2.99 1.12
N LYS A 166 26.29 -4.07 1.27
CA LYS A 166 27.73 -4.06 1.09
C LYS A 166 28.17 -3.58 -0.30
N ASN A 167 27.37 -3.80 -1.32
CA ASN A 167 27.61 -3.29 -2.68
C ASN A 167 27.27 -1.80 -2.86
N GLY A 168 26.68 -1.16 -1.85
CA GLY A 168 26.38 0.26 -1.84
C GLY A 168 25.22 0.72 -2.74
N THR A 169 24.47 -0.21 -3.36
CA THR A 169 23.43 0.10 -4.36
C THR A 169 22.00 -0.08 -3.85
N THR A 170 21.83 -0.79 -2.73
CA THR A 170 20.53 -1.10 -2.16
C THR A 170 20.51 -0.83 -0.66
N TYR A 171 19.32 -0.65 -0.10
CA TYR A 171 19.09 -0.47 1.32
C TYR A 171 18.11 -1.53 1.81
N LYS A 172 18.38 -2.14 2.97
CA LYS A 172 17.38 -2.93 3.68
C LYS A 172 16.41 -1.98 4.38
N VAL A 173 15.15 -2.38 4.45
CA VAL A 173 14.08 -1.60 5.09
C VAL A 173 13.32 -2.51 6.04
N TRP A 174 13.29 -2.16 7.33
CA TRP A 174 12.44 -2.80 8.32
C TRP A 174 10.99 -2.42 8.05
N LEU A 175 10.14 -3.40 7.87
CA LEU A 175 8.70 -3.18 7.67
C LEU A 175 8.06 -2.57 8.92
N SER A 176 7.03 -1.76 8.72
CA SER A 176 6.31 -1.04 9.79
C SER A 176 5.45 -1.96 10.66
N HIS A 177 5.17 -3.18 10.20
CA HIS A 177 4.33 -4.16 10.88
C HIS A 177 4.76 -5.59 10.58
N ASP A 178 4.33 -6.51 11.47
CA ASP A 178 4.54 -7.95 11.30
C ASP A 178 3.40 -8.56 10.49
N PHE A 179 3.70 -9.06 9.30
CA PHE A 179 2.73 -9.68 8.40
C PHE A 179 2.04 -10.92 8.99
N ARG A 180 2.66 -11.61 9.95
CA ARG A 180 2.05 -12.76 10.65
C ARG A 180 0.87 -12.37 11.54
N LYS A 181 0.77 -11.08 11.91
CA LYS A 181 -0.24 -10.54 12.84
C LYS A 181 -1.33 -9.73 12.14
N LEU A 182 -1.51 -9.90 10.83
CA LEU A 182 -2.55 -9.22 10.08
C LEU A 182 -3.90 -9.91 10.29
N HIS A 183 -4.80 -9.26 11.01
CA HIS A 183 -6.18 -9.73 11.23
C HIS A 183 -7.20 -8.92 10.43
N TYR A 184 -6.93 -7.63 10.26
CA TYR A 184 -7.78 -6.69 9.53
C TYR A 184 -6.93 -5.83 8.60
N VAL A 185 -7.51 -5.55 7.44
CA VAL A 185 -6.90 -4.70 6.41
C VAL A 185 -7.97 -3.80 5.79
N TYR A 186 -7.54 -2.82 5.03
CA TYR A 186 -8.40 -1.95 4.24
C TYR A 186 -8.03 -2.09 2.77
N VAL A 187 -9.03 -2.33 1.93
CA VAL A 187 -8.85 -2.23 0.48
C VAL A 187 -9.15 -0.81 0.06
N ILE A 188 -8.25 -0.19 -0.67
CA ILE A 188 -8.36 1.19 -1.14
C ILE A 188 -8.91 1.19 -2.56
N GLU A 189 -10.05 1.86 -2.75
CA GLU A 189 -10.54 2.26 -4.05
C GLU A 189 -10.13 3.71 -4.30
N ASP A 190 -9.35 3.91 -5.35
CA ASP A 190 -9.04 5.23 -5.88
C ASP A 190 -10.07 5.55 -6.97
N ILE A 191 -11.00 6.46 -6.66
CA ILE A 191 -12.10 6.82 -7.57
C ILE A 191 -11.55 7.54 -8.82
N THR A 192 -10.44 8.24 -8.71
CA THR A 192 -9.82 8.96 -9.83
C THR A 192 -8.97 8.03 -10.70
N GLN A 193 -8.45 6.95 -10.16
CA GLN A 193 -7.65 5.97 -10.89
C GLN A 193 -8.47 5.24 -11.96
N ILE A 194 -9.75 5.02 -11.72
CA ILE A 194 -10.64 4.35 -12.68
C ILE A 194 -10.75 5.20 -13.96
N GLU A 195 -10.93 6.50 -13.82
CA GLU A 195 -11.00 7.43 -14.96
C GLU A 195 -9.68 7.47 -15.73
N ARG A 196 -8.55 7.49 -15.00
CA ARG A 196 -7.21 7.49 -15.62
C ARG A 196 -6.93 6.20 -16.40
N ILE A 197 -7.26 5.04 -15.86
CA ILE A 197 -7.07 3.74 -16.54
C ILE A 197 -7.92 3.68 -17.81
N LEU A 198 -9.17 4.13 -17.76
CA LEU A 198 -10.04 4.19 -18.93
C LEU A 198 -9.49 5.12 -20.03
N LEU A 199 -8.86 6.24 -19.66
CA LEU A 199 -8.18 7.14 -20.58
C LEU A 199 -6.92 6.49 -21.18
N GLU A 200 -6.08 5.86 -20.36
CA GLU A 200 -4.85 5.20 -20.82
C GLU A 200 -5.16 4.01 -21.75
N ASP A 201 -6.19 3.21 -21.45
CA ASP A 201 -6.64 2.10 -22.31
C ASP A 201 -7.20 2.61 -23.65
N SER A 202 -7.87 3.77 -23.68
CA SER A 202 -8.40 4.36 -24.92
C SER A 202 -7.30 4.85 -25.85
N THR A 203 -6.16 5.29 -25.29
CA THR A 203 -5.02 5.78 -26.08
C THR A 203 -4.12 4.67 -26.65
N GLN A 204 -4.23 3.43 -26.14
CA GLN A 204 -3.51 2.27 -26.65
C GLN A 204 -4.28 1.55 -27.78
N SER A 205 -5.51 1.96 -28.08
CA SER A 205 -6.39 1.37 -29.10
C SER A 205 -6.36 2.17 -30.42
N GLU A 206 -5.57 3.21 -30.54
CA GLU A 206 -5.27 3.97 -31.76
C GLU A 206 -3.89 3.57 -32.32
#